data_4bfb35b4b22bbf8ebd6fe306abf3c2ad
#
_entry.id   4bfb35b4b22bbf8ebd6fe306abf3c2ad
#
_cell.length_a   1.000
_cell.length_b   1.000
_cell.length_c   1.000
_cell.angle_alpha   90.00
_cell.angle_beta   90.00
_cell.angle_gamma   90.00
#
_symmetry.space_group_name_H-M   'P 1'
#
loop_
_entity.id
_entity.type
_entity.pdbx_description
1 polymer ?
#
loop_
_entity_poly.entity_id
_entity_poly.type
_entity_poly.pdbx_seq_one_letter_code
_entity_poly.pdbx_strand_id
1 'polypeptide(L)'
;MKLNKWTVALAAAGLVSLGQNAQAEEAGNAVMTAFSKTTLSGFVDTSLSISEKGADQALHGRVPYQSGNKMNGINLDVIQLSLASPLDESDWAAGYAVDLLFGPDASAYSVSGAGEADDVAVRQAYVNTRVPVGNGLDLKMGVFDAIIGYEGFSNRDNPNYSRNMAYNLQPFNHTGLLGGYQINDLVSAQFGVANTGSNVLTDRAADSSDISYMGSVAVEAPENFGVLAGATVYVGYMEFGGGGDEQQNLYVGSTIPTPIDGLALGAAWDNVQNITGNGGDANIFAGYISYQATDKMSVNGRIEYLDGDQGVLFNASKNGVAVDSEMLSLTGTVQYDLWDNVLTRAEVRWDSQEDG
;
A
#
# COMPACT_ATOMS: atom_id res chain seq x y z
N MET A 1 19.56 8.99 15.43
CA MET A 1 18.82 9.95 14.57
C MET A 1 17.35 9.64 14.80
N LYS A 2 16.54 10.55 15.34
CA LYS A 2 15.11 10.30 15.54
C LYS A 2 14.45 10.39 14.16
N LEU A 3 14.03 9.27 13.62
CA LEU A 3 13.24 9.24 12.39
C LEU A 3 11.97 10.07 12.62
N ASN A 4 11.75 11.07 11.79
CA ASN A 4 10.51 11.83 11.79
C ASN A 4 9.40 10.88 11.32
N LYS A 5 8.27 10.83 12.04
CA LYS A 5 7.14 9.94 11.74
C LYS A 5 6.57 10.11 10.33
N TRP A 6 6.91 11.20 9.67
CA TRP A 6 6.57 11.54 8.28
C TRP A 6 7.38 10.77 7.24
N THR A 7 8.61 10.38 7.57
CA THR A 7 9.42 9.50 6.73
C THR A 7 8.74 8.12 6.58
N VAL A 8 7.89 7.73 7.53
CA VAL A 8 7.13 6.47 7.49
C VAL A 8 5.99 6.54 6.48
N ALA A 9 5.31 7.67 6.35
CA ALA A 9 4.24 7.82 5.34
C ALA A 9 4.79 7.82 3.91
N LEU A 10 5.99 8.36 3.71
CA LEU A 10 6.71 8.29 2.42
C LEU A 10 7.27 6.88 2.14
N ALA A 11 7.57 6.10 3.18
CA ALA A 11 7.99 4.71 3.03
C ALA A 11 6.83 3.79 2.62
N ALA A 12 5.62 4.06 3.09
CA ALA A 12 4.40 3.37 2.65
C ALA A 12 4.13 3.62 1.16
N ALA A 13 4.52 4.79 0.65
CA ALA A 13 4.48 5.10 -0.78
C ALA A 13 5.63 4.50 -1.61
N GLY A 14 6.47 3.65 -1.02
CA GLY A 14 7.61 3.01 -1.71
C GLY A 14 8.78 3.95 -2.04
N LEU A 15 8.73 5.20 -1.59
CA LEU A 15 9.70 6.25 -1.92
C LEU A 15 10.95 6.26 -1.05
N VAL A 16 10.88 5.70 0.15
CA VAL A 16 12.02 5.61 1.05
C VAL A 16 12.15 4.17 1.50
N SER A 17 13.23 3.51 1.13
CA SER A 17 13.65 2.31 1.82
C SER A 17 14.08 2.73 3.23
N LEU A 18 13.16 2.69 4.19
CA LEU A 18 13.55 2.83 5.58
C LEU A 18 14.47 1.65 5.90
N GLY A 19 15.75 1.94 5.95
CA GLY A 19 16.70 1.06 6.61
C GLY A 19 16.19 0.88 8.04
N GLN A 20 15.53 -0.24 8.30
CA GLN A 20 15.18 -0.62 9.66
C GLN A 20 16.49 -0.90 10.39
N ASN A 21 17.01 0.11 11.09
CA ASN A 21 18.05 -0.12 12.08
C ASN A 21 17.40 -0.84 13.27
N ALA A 22 17.12 -2.13 13.11
CA ALA A 22 16.97 -3.01 14.24
C ALA A 22 18.37 -3.13 14.87
N GLN A 23 18.63 -2.41 15.94
CA GLN A 23 19.71 -2.75 16.84
C GLN A 23 19.34 -4.09 17.49
N ALA A 24 19.78 -5.19 16.89
CA ALA A 24 19.87 -6.45 17.59
C ALA A 24 21.07 -6.31 18.54
N GLU A 25 20.82 -6.36 19.86
CA GLU A 25 21.86 -6.61 20.84
C GLU A 25 22.57 -7.93 20.49
N GLU A 26 23.90 -7.91 20.54
CA GLU A 26 24.77 -9.06 20.32
C GLU A 26 24.40 -10.21 21.27
N ALA A 27 23.66 -11.18 20.79
CA ALA A 27 23.60 -12.50 21.37
C ALA A 27 24.55 -13.42 20.61
N GLY A 28 25.59 -13.88 21.32
CA GLY A 28 26.68 -14.64 20.75
C GLY A 28 26.28 -15.91 20.02
N ASN A 29 27.11 -16.24 19.02
CA ASN A 29 27.11 -17.39 18.11
C ASN A 29 26.17 -17.30 16.92
N ALA A 30 26.32 -16.23 16.14
CA ALA A 30 25.81 -16.19 14.78
C ALA A 30 26.53 -17.25 13.92
N VAL A 31 25.77 -17.98 13.13
CA VAL A 31 26.31 -18.65 11.95
C VAL A 31 26.89 -17.53 11.08
N MET A 32 28.16 -17.28 11.28
CA MET A 32 28.95 -16.23 10.63
C MET A 32 29.19 -16.66 9.20
N THR A 33 28.38 -16.13 8.28
CA THR A 33 28.72 -16.11 6.86
C THR A 33 27.83 -15.14 6.10
N ALA A 34 27.73 -15.15 4.82
CA ALA A 34 27.03 -14.31 3.85
C ALA A 34 25.74 -13.52 4.28
N PHE A 35 25.21 -13.80 5.46
CA PHE A 35 24.00 -13.18 6.02
C PHE A 35 24.26 -12.10 7.07
N SER A 36 25.47 -11.62 7.26
CA SER A 36 25.83 -10.68 8.34
C SER A 36 25.09 -9.33 8.28
N LYS A 37 24.54 -8.97 7.12
CA LYS A 37 23.69 -7.78 6.93
C LYS A 37 22.19 -8.10 6.83
N THR A 38 21.81 -9.38 6.93
CA THR A 38 20.42 -9.81 6.77
C THR A 38 19.66 -9.69 8.08
N THR A 39 18.52 -9.02 8.04
CA THR A 39 17.58 -8.93 9.15
C THR A 39 16.39 -9.83 8.90
N LEU A 40 15.95 -10.55 9.93
CA LEU A 40 14.66 -11.23 9.98
C LEU A 40 13.72 -10.43 10.87
N SER A 41 12.57 -10.07 10.36
CA SER A 41 11.53 -9.35 11.08
C SER A 41 10.15 -9.89 10.71
N GLY A 42 9.11 -9.37 11.31
CA GLY A 42 7.75 -9.75 10.98
C GLY A 42 6.74 -9.27 12.03
N PHE A 43 5.50 -9.61 11.82
CA PHE A 43 4.42 -9.32 12.76
C PHE A 43 3.28 -10.32 12.62
N VAL A 44 2.42 -10.36 13.61
CA VAL A 44 1.15 -11.08 13.61
C VAL A 44 0.04 -10.07 13.80
N ASP A 45 -0.96 -10.09 12.93
CA ASP A 45 -2.15 -9.25 13.01
C ASP A 45 -3.37 -10.11 13.32
N THR A 46 -4.15 -9.67 14.31
CA THR A 46 -5.38 -10.32 14.73
C THR A 46 -6.46 -9.27 14.97
N SER A 47 -7.68 -9.57 14.62
CA SER A 47 -8.81 -8.65 14.79
C SER A 47 -10.01 -9.26 15.48
N LEU A 48 -10.84 -8.40 16.05
CA LEU A 48 -12.21 -8.69 16.43
C LEU A 48 -13.11 -7.82 15.56
N SER A 49 -13.84 -8.42 14.65
CA SER A 49 -14.76 -7.73 13.74
C SER A 49 -16.21 -7.89 14.18
N ILE A 50 -16.99 -6.81 14.10
CA ILE A 50 -18.44 -6.80 14.34
C ILE A 50 -19.07 -5.95 13.24
N SER A 51 -19.96 -6.54 12.45
CA SER A 51 -20.75 -5.85 11.42
C SER A 51 -22.23 -6.01 11.69
N GLU A 52 -22.98 -4.92 11.61
CA GLU A 52 -24.44 -4.93 11.88
C GLU A 52 -25.23 -5.74 10.83
N LYS A 53 -24.74 -5.79 9.59
CA LYS A 53 -25.47 -6.43 8.48
C LYS A 53 -25.13 -7.92 8.27
N GLY A 54 -24.30 -8.51 9.13
CA GLY A 54 -23.91 -9.92 9.02
C GLY A 54 -23.05 -10.22 7.78
N ALA A 55 -22.46 -11.42 7.72
CA ALA A 55 -21.54 -11.83 6.66
C ALA A 55 -22.21 -12.01 5.26
N ASP A 56 -23.54 -12.12 5.22
CA ASP A 56 -24.31 -12.46 4.01
C ASP A 56 -24.67 -11.26 3.11
N GLN A 57 -24.28 -10.05 3.49
CA GLN A 57 -24.65 -8.87 2.71
C GLN A 57 -23.57 -8.47 1.73
N ALA A 58 -23.98 -8.14 0.52
CA ALA A 58 -23.15 -7.92 -0.66
C ALA A 58 -22.08 -6.81 -0.56
N LEU A 59 -22.02 -6.05 0.51
CA LEU A 59 -20.96 -5.09 0.80
C LEU A 59 -19.70 -5.72 1.41
N HIS A 60 -19.76 -6.96 1.87
CA HIS A 60 -18.70 -7.63 2.60
C HIS A 60 -17.47 -8.02 1.75
N GLY A 61 -17.64 -8.28 0.46
CA GLY A 61 -16.51 -8.56 -0.45
C GLY A 61 -15.85 -7.31 -1.02
N ARG A 62 -16.19 -6.13 -0.54
CA ARG A 62 -15.86 -4.84 -1.16
C ARG A 62 -15.06 -3.91 -0.29
N VAL A 63 -15.10 -4.14 1.01
CA VAL A 63 -14.20 -3.48 1.94
C VAL A 63 -12.94 -4.32 2.02
N PRO A 64 -11.74 -3.78 1.76
CA PRO A 64 -10.50 -4.48 1.98
C PRO A 64 -10.52 -5.08 3.39
N TYR A 65 -10.22 -6.36 3.52
CA TYR A 65 -10.24 -7.16 4.75
C TYR A 65 -11.53 -7.90 5.13
N GLN A 66 -12.59 -7.81 4.37
CA GLN A 66 -13.77 -8.64 4.59
C GLN A 66 -13.92 -9.69 3.47
N SER A 67 -12.96 -10.58 3.36
CA SER A 67 -13.14 -11.82 2.59
C SER A 67 -14.04 -12.78 3.36
N GLY A 68 -14.57 -13.80 2.71
CA GLY A 68 -15.33 -14.86 3.36
C GLY A 68 -14.59 -15.57 4.50
N ASN A 69 -13.28 -15.33 4.64
CA ASN A 69 -12.41 -15.85 5.68
C ASN A 69 -12.27 -14.88 6.88
N LYS A 70 -12.78 -13.65 6.79
CA LYS A 70 -12.78 -12.64 7.85
C LYS A 70 -14.20 -12.23 8.19
N MET A 71 -14.84 -13.03 9.03
CA MET A 71 -16.22 -12.82 9.44
C MET A 71 -16.30 -12.15 10.81
N ASN A 72 -17.53 -11.86 11.25
CA ASN A 72 -17.77 -11.43 12.62
C ASN A 72 -17.16 -12.42 13.62
N GLY A 73 -16.37 -11.90 14.55
CA GLY A 73 -15.67 -12.66 15.55
C GLY A 73 -14.17 -12.38 15.60
N ILE A 74 -13.43 -13.28 16.22
CA ILE A 74 -11.97 -13.19 16.36
C ILE A 74 -11.33 -13.84 15.13
N ASN A 75 -10.44 -13.08 14.49
CA ASN A 75 -9.72 -13.49 13.29
C ASN A 75 -8.20 -13.47 13.54
N LEU A 76 -7.50 -14.40 12.93
CA LEU A 76 -6.09 -14.23 12.56
C LEU A 76 -6.11 -13.60 11.16
N ASP A 77 -5.56 -12.41 11.02
CA ASP A 77 -5.60 -11.69 9.74
C ASP A 77 -4.40 -12.03 8.87
N VAL A 78 -3.20 -11.83 9.40
CA VAL A 78 -1.96 -12.16 8.71
C VAL A 78 -0.80 -12.41 9.68
N ILE A 79 0.10 -13.30 9.28
CA ILE A 79 1.47 -13.39 9.77
C ILE A 79 2.37 -12.96 8.62
N GLN A 80 3.17 -11.92 8.80
CA GLN A 80 4.21 -11.54 7.85
C GLN A 80 5.58 -11.93 8.39
N LEU A 81 6.40 -12.56 7.53
CA LEU A 81 7.82 -12.78 7.77
C LEU A 81 8.61 -12.02 6.69
N SER A 82 9.53 -11.17 7.13
CA SER A 82 10.37 -10.35 6.27
C SER A 82 11.84 -10.69 6.46
N LEU A 83 12.51 -10.99 5.36
CA LEU A 83 13.95 -11.22 5.30
C LEU A 83 14.55 -10.16 4.37
N ALA A 84 15.44 -9.32 4.87
CA ALA A 84 16.00 -8.23 4.10
C ALA A 84 17.49 -8.00 4.36
N SER A 85 18.23 -7.73 3.29
CA SER A 85 19.54 -7.12 3.33
C SER A 85 19.44 -5.74 2.69
N PRO A 86 19.53 -4.65 3.45
CA PRO A 86 19.30 -3.31 2.93
C PRO A 86 20.38 -2.93 1.91
N LEU A 87 19.99 -2.11 0.95
CA LEU A 87 20.90 -1.46 0.02
C LEU A 87 21.62 -0.34 0.77
N ASP A 88 22.95 -0.29 0.71
CA ASP A 88 23.73 0.82 1.22
C ASP A 88 24.02 1.86 0.13
N GLU A 89 24.60 3.01 0.50
CA GLU A 89 24.86 4.12 -0.42
C GLU A 89 26.15 3.96 -1.25
N SER A 90 26.87 2.87 -1.08
CA SER A 90 28.11 2.65 -1.84
C SER A 90 27.83 2.31 -3.31
N ASP A 91 28.78 2.65 -4.16
CA ASP A 91 28.75 2.29 -5.58
C ASP A 91 28.65 0.78 -5.74
N TRP A 92 27.72 0.35 -6.60
CA TRP A 92 27.47 -1.08 -6.88
C TRP A 92 27.03 -1.88 -5.64
N ALA A 93 26.51 -1.20 -4.62
CA ALA A 93 25.87 -1.89 -3.50
C ALA A 93 24.78 -2.84 -4.02
N ALA A 94 24.58 -3.93 -3.30
CA ALA A 94 23.55 -4.91 -3.60
C ALA A 94 22.81 -5.30 -2.32
N GLY A 95 21.52 -5.49 -2.44
CA GLY A 95 20.63 -5.94 -1.38
C GLY A 95 19.51 -6.82 -1.90
N TYR A 96 18.63 -7.25 -1.03
CA TYR A 96 17.42 -7.98 -1.37
C TYR A 96 16.36 -7.85 -0.28
N ALA A 97 15.12 -8.13 -0.64
CA ALA A 97 14.02 -8.29 0.32
C ALA A 97 13.11 -9.44 -0.11
N VAL A 98 12.59 -10.16 0.89
CA VAL A 98 11.56 -11.18 0.74
C VAL A 98 10.54 -10.99 1.84
N ASP A 99 9.26 -10.82 1.47
CA ASP A 99 8.12 -10.77 2.37
C ASP A 99 7.20 -11.95 2.08
N LEU A 100 7.01 -12.79 3.09
CA LEU A 100 6.09 -13.92 3.05
C LEU A 100 4.88 -13.63 3.93
N LEU A 101 3.70 -13.92 3.41
CA LEU A 101 2.42 -13.77 4.10
C LEU A 101 1.82 -15.15 4.36
N PHE A 102 1.20 -15.29 5.54
CA PHE A 102 0.43 -16.46 5.95
C PHE A 102 -0.88 -15.98 6.56
N GLY A 103 -1.99 -16.62 6.21
CA GLY A 103 -3.32 -16.31 6.73
C GLY A 103 -4.22 -15.64 5.68
N PRO A 104 -5.45 -15.25 6.06
CA PRO A 104 -6.48 -14.78 5.13
C PRO A 104 -6.06 -13.62 4.22
N ASP A 105 -5.25 -12.67 4.70
CA ASP A 105 -4.79 -11.54 3.89
C ASP A 105 -3.81 -11.95 2.79
N ALA A 106 -3.17 -13.13 2.91
CA ALA A 106 -2.32 -13.67 1.86
C ALA A 106 -3.10 -13.96 0.58
N SER A 107 -4.39 -14.26 0.67
CA SER A 107 -5.25 -14.56 -0.49
C SER A 107 -5.32 -13.41 -1.51
N ALA A 108 -5.09 -12.17 -1.09
CA ALA A 108 -5.02 -11.01 -1.99
C ALA A 108 -3.76 -11.01 -2.87
N TYR A 109 -2.72 -11.76 -2.49
CA TYR A 109 -1.42 -11.88 -3.16
C TYR A 109 -1.19 -13.30 -3.71
N SER A 110 -2.25 -14.01 -4.07
CA SER A 110 -2.22 -15.42 -4.48
C SER A 110 -1.12 -15.76 -5.47
N VAL A 111 -0.39 -16.84 -5.18
CA VAL A 111 0.73 -17.35 -6.00
C VAL A 111 0.22 -18.19 -7.18
N SER A 112 -0.94 -18.76 -7.05
CA SER A 112 -1.58 -19.62 -8.05
C SER A 112 -2.82 -18.93 -8.61
N GLY A 113 -2.82 -18.61 -9.89
CA GLY A 113 -3.90 -17.90 -10.57
C GLY A 113 -5.32 -18.31 -10.16
N ALA A 114 -6.23 -17.40 -10.35
CA ALA A 114 -7.65 -17.37 -10.04
C ALA A 114 -8.30 -18.68 -9.52
N GLY A 115 -8.66 -18.70 -8.25
CA GLY A 115 -9.65 -19.64 -7.73
C GLY A 115 -9.29 -20.45 -6.48
N GLU A 116 -8.04 -20.51 -6.08
CA GLU A 116 -7.65 -21.15 -4.82
C GLU A 116 -7.33 -20.07 -3.79
N ALA A 117 -8.02 -20.05 -2.67
CA ALA A 117 -7.69 -19.19 -1.54
C ALA A 117 -6.46 -19.75 -0.83
N ASP A 118 -5.28 -19.36 -1.31
CA ASP A 118 -4.03 -19.75 -0.66
C ASP A 118 -3.78 -18.87 0.55
N ASP A 119 -3.68 -19.49 1.73
CA ASP A 119 -3.30 -18.83 2.98
C ASP A 119 -1.78 -18.52 3.03
N VAL A 120 -1.06 -18.63 1.92
CA VAL A 120 0.38 -18.36 1.79
C VAL A 120 0.65 -17.59 0.51
N ALA A 121 1.37 -16.49 0.63
CA ALA A 121 1.76 -15.68 -0.53
C ALA A 121 3.17 -15.11 -0.39
N VAL A 122 3.78 -14.80 -1.53
CA VAL A 122 4.96 -13.95 -1.63
C VAL A 122 4.49 -12.55 -1.97
N ARG A 123 4.53 -11.63 -1.01
CA ARG A 123 4.19 -10.23 -1.24
C ARG A 123 5.26 -9.52 -2.05
N GLN A 124 6.51 -9.64 -1.62
CA GLN A 124 7.68 -9.11 -2.31
C GLN A 124 8.80 -10.13 -2.33
N ALA A 125 9.55 -10.17 -3.43
CA ALA A 125 10.80 -10.93 -3.53
C ALA A 125 11.63 -10.31 -4.64
N TYR A 126 12.62 -9.50 -4.29
CA TYR A 126 13.46 -8.80 -5.26
C TYR A 126 14.91 -8.70 -4.82
N VAL A 127 15.79 -8.55 -5.79
CA VAL A 127 17.15 -8.06 -5.61
C VAL A 127 17.20 -6.58 -6.00
N ASN A 128 18.02 -5.81 -5.30
CA ASN A 128 18.25 -4.41 -5.63
C ASN A 128 19.75 -4.12 -5.72
N THR A 129 20.10 -3.13 -6.55
CA THR A 129 21.46 -2.66 -6.70
C THR A 129 21.50 -1.16 -6.95
N ARG A 130 22.53 -0.50 -6.43
CA ARG A 130 22.80 0.92 -6.70
C ARG A 130 23.81 1.04 -7.83
N VAL A 131 23.39 1.62 -8.94
CA VAL A 131 24.25 1.96 -10.06
C VAL A 131 24.78 3.38 -9.86
N PRO A 132 26.10 3.63 -9.93
CA PRO A 132 26.69 4.94 -9.66
C PRO A 132 26.50 5.91 -10.84
N VAL A 133 25.24 6.29 -11.11
CA VAL A 133 24.87 7.30 -12.11
C VAL A 133 24.29 8.51 -11.39
N GLY A 134 24.93 9.65 -11.51
CA GLY A 134 24.50 10.88 -10.82
C GLY A 134 24.49 10.70 -9.30
N ASN A 135 23.31 10.85 -8.68
CA ASN A 135 23.11 10.69 -7.23
C ASN A 135 22.91 9.22 -6.79
N GLY A 136 23.10 8.27 -7.70
CA GLY A 136 22.84 6.86 -7.50
C GLY A 136 21.45 6.44 -8.02
N LEU A 137 21.45 5.54 -9.00
CA LEU A 137 20.23 4.92 -9.53
C LEU A 137 20.02 3.57 -8.83
N ASP A 138 18.95 3.44 -8.07
CA ASP A 138 18.59 2.21 -7.40
C ASP A 138 17.67 1.37 -8.30
N LEU A 139 18.09 0.17 -8.62
CA LEU A 139 17.33 -0.76 -9.46
C LEU A 139 16.82 -1.90 -8.60
N LYS A 140 15.53 -2.23 -8.72
CA LYS A 140 14.90 -3.43 -8.15
C LYS A 140 14.48 -4.37 -9.28
N MET A 141 14.76 -5.66 -9.14
CA MET A 141 14.35 -6.69 -10.09
C MET A 141 13.73 -7.87 -9.34
N GLY A 142 12.52 -8.23 -9.69
CA GLY A 142 11.73 -9.28 -9.05
C GLY A 142 10.30 -8.85 -8.79
N VAL A 143 9.73 -9.30 -7.68
CA VAL A 143 8.37 -8.93 -7.23
C VAL A 143 8.47 -7.80 -6.22
N PHE A 144 7.85 -6.68 -6.49
CA PHE A 144 7.85 -5.48 -5.64
C PHE A 144 6.46 -4.85 -5.56
N ASP A 145 6.17 -4.16 -4.45
CA ASP A 145 4.90 -3.45 -4.25
C ASP A 145 4.67 -2.39 -5.34
N ALA A 146 3.40 -2.15 -5.65
CA ALA A 146 3.00 -1.05 -6.53
C ALA A 146 3.52 0.28 -6.01
N ILE A 147 3.77 1.21 -6.96
CA ILE A 147 4.33 2.53 -6.66
C ILE A 147 3.26 3.61 -6.49
N ILE A 148 1.99 3.26 -6.49
CA ILE A 148 0.85 4.17 -6.32
C ILE A 148 0.03 3.77 -5.10
N GLY A 149 -0.74 4.72 -4.57
CA GLY A 149 -1.61 4.51 -3.42
C GLY A 149 -1.17 5.28 -2.18
N TYR A 150 -2.14 5.77 -1.41
CA TYR A 150 -1.91 6.44 -0.13
C TYR A 150 -1.68 5.44 1.01
N GLU A 151 -2.33 4.30 0.94
CA GLU A 151 -2.26 3.24 1.94
C GLU A 151 -1.53 2.01 1.37
N GLY A 152 -0.68 1.41 2.20
CA GLY A 152 0.06 0.21 1.85
C GLY A 152 -0.55 -1.07 2.41
N PHE A 153 0.05 -2.22 2.14
CA PHE A 153 -0.39 -3.52 2.64
C PHE A 153 -0.40 -3.61 4.16
N SER A 154 0.66 -3.17 4.81
CA SER A 154 0.79 -3.33 6.26
C SER A 154 -0.19 -2.42 7.01
N ASN A 155 -1.15 -3.02 7.73
CA ASN A 155 -2.09 -2.28 8.59
C ASN A 155 -1.37 -1.38 9.57
N ARG A 156 -0.27 -1.88 10.13
CA ARG A 156 0.54 -1.18 11.12
C ARG A 156 1.00 0.20 10.66
N ASP A 157 1.28 0.33 9.36
CA ASP A 157 1.90 1.51 8.79
C ASP A 157 0.87 2.51 8.23
N ASN A 158 -0.42 2.13 8.19
CA ASN A 158 -1.52 2.99 7.73
C ASN A 158 -2.18 3.76 8.88
N PRO A 159 -2.78 4.93 8.60
CA PRO A 159 -3.51 5.69 9.62
C PRO A 159 -4.70 4.92 10.19
N ASN A 160 -5.43 4.21 9.34
CA ASN A 160 -6.62 3.43 9.68
C ASN A 160 -6.32 1.93 9.54
N TYR A 161 -7.12 1.08 10.20
CA TYR A 161 -6.99 -0.37 10.11
C TYR A 161 -7.53 -0.89 8.78
N SER A 162 -8.76 -0.52 8.43
CA SER A 162 -9.34 -0.84 7.13
C SER A 162 -8.72 0.03 6.04
N ARG A 163 -8.65 -0.52 4.82
CA ARG A 163 -8.12 0.21 3.67
C ARG A 163 -9.14 1.16 3.07
N ASN A 164 -8.64 2.14 2.34
CA ASN A 164 -9.47 3.00 1.52
C ASN A 164 -10.08 2.23 0.33
N MET A 165 -11.08 2.83 -0.31
CA MET A 165 -11.77 2.19 -1.44
C MET A 165 -10.87 2.01 -2.65
N ALA A 166 -9.95 2.95 -2.88
CA ALA A 166 -9.01 2.89 -4.00
C ALA A 166 -8.07 1.69 -3.93
N TYR A 167 -7.73 1.22 -2.73
CA TYR A 167 -6.85 0.07 -2.54
C TYR A 167 -7.28 -1.19 -3.31
N ASN A 168 -8.60 -1.41 -3.48
CA ASN A 168 -9.11 -2.55 -4.23
C ASN A 168 -9.01 -2.40 -5.76
N LEU A 169 -8.82 -1.18 -6.25
CA LEU A 169 -8.73 -0.86 -7.67
C LEU A 169 -7.29 -0.60 -8.10
N GLN A 170 -6.39 -0.49 -7.14
CA GLN A 170 -4.96 -0.35 -7.38
C GLN A 170 -4.31 -1.73 -7.50
N PRO A 171 -3.20 -1.85 -8.24
CA PRO A 171 -2.37 -3.04 -8.20
C PRO A 171 -1.71 -3.19 -6.83
N PHE A 172 -1.46 -4.43 -6.41
CA PHE A 172 -0.78 -4.69 -5.13
C PHE A 172 0.74 -4.80 -5.31
N ASN A 173 1.18 -5.63 -6.24
CA ASN A 173 2.58 -5.84 -6.55
C ASN A 173 2.78 -6.19 -8.03
N HIS A 174 4.02 -6.18 -8.47
CA HIS A 174 4.39 -6.45 -9.87
C HIS A 174 5.64 -7.29 -9.94
N THR A 175 5.71 -8.15 -10.97
CA THR A 175 6.96 -8.81 -11.36
C THR A 175 7.61 -8.01 -12.49
N GLY A 176 8.77 -7.39 -12.20
CA GLY A 176 9.39 -6.50 -13.20
C GLY A 176 10.74 -5.92 -12.78
N LEU A 177 11.04 -4.78 -13.39
CA LEU A 177 12.20 -3.95 -13.11
C LEU A 177 11.74 -2.54 -12.77
N LEU A 178 12.18 -2.02 -11.61
CA LEU A 178 11.87 -0.68 -11.13
C LEU A 178 13.16 0.08 -10.86
N GLY A 179 13.28 1.29 -11.42
CA GLY A 179 14.34 2.25 -11.16
C GLY A 179 13.85 3.35 -10.24
N GLY A 180 14.64 3.70 -9.21
CA GLY A 180 14.40 4.84 -8.32
C GLY A 180 15.58 5.79 -8.36
N TYR A 181 15.31 7.09 -8.47
CA TYR A 181 16.34 8.11 -8.57
C TYR A 181 16.00 9.36 -7.74
N GLN A 182 16.92 9.72 -6.84
CA GLN A 182 16.84 10.96 -6.09
C GLN A 182 17.44 12.09 -6.94
N ILE A 183 16.60 12.97 -7.49
CA ILE A 183 17.02 14.06 -8.37
C ILE A 183 17.75 15.14 -7.57
N ASN A 184 17.19 15.50 -6.42
CA ASN A 184 17.77 16.40 -5.42
C ASN A 184 17.09 16.16 -4.06
N ASP A 185 17.41 16.96 -3.06
CA ASP A 185 16.89 16.79 -1.68
C ASP A 185 15.35 16.88 -1.59
N LEU A 186 14.69 17.47 -2.58
CA LEU A 186 13.24 17.72 -2.58
C LEU A 186 12.47 16.88 -3.61
N VAL A 187 13.16 16.32 -4.60
CA VAL A 187 12.51 15.66 -5.74
C VAL A 187 13.07 14.27 -5.96
N SER A 188 12.21 13.29 -5.98
CA SER A 188 12.53 11.93 -6.39
C SER A 188 11.60 11.44 -7.50
N ALA A 189 12.07 10.46 -8.27
CA ALA A 189 11.29 9.84 -9.34
C ALA A 189 11.50 8.33 -9.34
N GLN A 190 10.48 7.60 -9.77
CA GLN A 190 10.56 6.17 -10.06
C GLN A 190 10.03 5.90 -11.47
N PHE A 191 10.56 4.88 -12.09
CA PHE A 191 10.10 4.39 -13.39
C PHE A 191 10.32 2.89 -13.48
N GLY A 192 9.43 2.19 -14.13
CA GLY A 192 9.54 0.75 -14.20
C GLY A 192 8.72 0.12 -15.31
N VAL A 193 9.01 -1.15 -15.49
CA VAL A 193 8.26 -2.03 -16.40
C VAL A 193 7.96 -3.33 -15.67
N ALA A 194 6.80 -3.89 -15.94
CA ALA A 194 6.39 -5.18 -15.38
C ALA A 194 5.85 -6.09 -16.48
N ASN A 195 5.83 -7.37 -16.22
CA ASN A 195 5.32 -8.36 -17.17
C ASN A 195 3.84 -8.13 -17.50
N THR A 196 3.03 -7.81 -16.47
CA THR A 196 1.59 -7.52 -16.55
C THR A 196 1.17 -6.62 -15.39
N GLY A 197 -0.10 -6.17 -15.40
CA GLY A 197 -0.74 -5.53 -14.23
C GLY A 197 -1.18 -6.51 -13.14
N SER A 198 -1.11 -7.81 -13.40
CA SER A 198 -1.50 -8.87 -12.48
C SER A 198 -0.57 -8.95 -11.28
N ASN A 199 -1.13 -9.24 -10.10
CA ASN A 199 -0.39 -9.54 -8.87
C ASN A 199 0.03 -11.02 -8.75
N VAL A 200 -0.27 -11.85 -9.75
CA VAL A 200 0.18 -13.24 -9.81
C VAL A 200 1.68 -13.27 -10.11
N LEU A 201 2.41 -14.08 -9.34
CA LEU A 201 3.87 -14.17 -9.47
C LEU A 201 4.28 -14.61 -10.87
N THR A 202 5.18 -13.84 -11.48
CA THR A 202 5.73 -14.12 -12.81
C THR A 202 4.69 -14.25 -13.93
N ASP A 203 3.48 -13.77 -13.72
CA ASP A 203 2.44 -13.77 -14.76
C ASP A 203 2.92 -13.03 -16.01
N ARG A 204 2.44 -13.45 -17.17
CA ARG A 204 2.83 -12.88 -18.45
C ARG A 204 1.62 -12.76 -19.36
N ALA A 205 1.55 -11.67 -20.10
CA ALA A 205 0.61 -11.52 -21.18
C ALA A 205 0.80 -12.64 -22.23
N ALA A 206 -0.29 -12.99 -22.93
CA ALA A 206 -0.24 -13.94 -24.01
C ALA A 206 0.65 -13.46 -25.18
N ASP A 207 0.71 -12.14 -25.39
CA ASP A 207 1.68 -11.49 -26.27
C ASP A 207 2.80 -10.89 -25.42
N SER A 208 4.03 -11.31 -25.63
CA SER A 208 5.19 -10.86 -24.87
C SER A 208 5.57 -9.38 -25.10
N SER A 209 4.91 -8.70 -26.03
CA SER A 209 5.03 -7.25 -26.23
C SER A 209 4.12 -6.42 -25.30
N ASP A 210 3.13 -7.05 -24.68
CA ASP A 210 2.18 -6.39 -23.80
C ASP A 210 2.74 -6.33 -22.36
N ILE A 211 3.59 -5.36 -22.11
CA ILE A 211 4.19 -5.11 -20.80
C ILE A 211 3.52 -3.91 -20.12
N SER A 212 3.48 -3.92 -18.80
CA SER A 212 3.01 -2.79 -18.00
C SER A 212 4.10 -1.75 -17.84
N TYR A 213 3.71 -0.48 -17.87
CA TYR A 213 4.57 0.67 -17.62
C TYR A 213 4.14 1.39 -16.34
N MET A 214 5.12 1.92 -15.62
CA MET A 214 4.85 2.68 -14.42
C MET A 214 5.85 3.81 -14.23
N GLY A 215 5.39 4.90 -13.62
CA GLY A 215 6.25 6.02 -13.25
C GLY A 215 5.64 6.87 -12.16
N SER A 216 6.48 7.51 -11.36
CA SER A 216 6.05 8.41 -10.31
C SER A 216 7.07 9.50 -10.04
N VAL A 217 6.57 10.62 -9.50
CA VAL A 217 7.38 11.73 -9.01
C VAL A 217 6.86 12.14 -7.64
N ALA A 218 7.77 12.34 -6.70
CA ALA A 218 7.47 12.95 -5.42
C ALA A 218 8.22 14.28 -5.28
N VAL A 219 7.52 15.27 -4.71
CA VAL A 219 8.08 16.58 -4.43
C VAL A 219 7.77 16.94 -2.98
N GLU A 220 8.79 17.35 -2.25
CA GLU A 220 8.68 17.90 -0.90
C GLU A 220 8.81 19.44 -0.93
N ALA A 221 7.94 20.13 -0.21
CA ALA A 221 8.00 21.57 -0.08
C ALA A 221 9.20 21.97 0.81
N PRO A 222 10.07 22.89 0.34
CA PRO A 222 11.25 23.30 1.10
C PRO A 222 10.87 24.11 2.36
N GLU A 223 11.82 24.22 3.30
CA GLU A 223 11.61 24.88 4.60
C GLU A 223 11.11 26.34 4.51
N ASN A 224 11.39 27.03 3.42
CA ASN A 224 10.96 28.42 3.20
C ASN A 224 9.49 28.56 2.74
N PHE A 225 8.74 27.46 2.59
CA PHE A 225 7.31 27.49 2.24
C PHE A 225 6.37 27.74 3.43
N GLY A 226 6.91 28.13 4.57
CA GLY A 226 6.15 28.51 5.76
C GLY A 226 5.31 27.35 6.29
N VAL A 227 3.99 27.49 6.38
CA VAL A 227 3.09 26.46 6.91
C VAL A 227 3.03 25.19 6.05
N LEU A 228 3.48 25.25 4.82
CA LEU A 228 3.56 24.10 3.91
C LEU A 228 4.94 23.44 3.89
N ALA A 229 5.90 23.94 4.69
CA ALA A 229 7.23 23.33 4.76
C ALA A 229 7.13 21.85 5.12
N GLY A 230 7.79 20.98 4.34
CA GLY A 230 7.71 19.52 4.49
C GLY A 230 6.41 18.89 3.99
N ALA A 231 5.51 19.65 3.36
CA ALA A 231 4.39 19.07 2.64
C ALA A 231 4.90 18.28 1.43
N THR A 232 4.32 17.12 1.19
CA THR A 232 4.71 16.27 0.06
C THR A 232 3.56 16.14 -0.93
N VAL A 233 3.90 16.16 -2.21
CA VAL A 233 2.99 15.80 -3.29
C VAL A 233 3.60 14.65 -4.07
N TYR A 234 2.81 13.64 -4.30
CA TYR A 234 3.17 12.46 -5.05
C TYR A 234 2.21 12.28 -6.22
N VAL A 235 2.75 12.05 -7.40
CA VAL A 235 2.00 11.73 -8.62
C VAL A 235 2.55 10.42 -9.18
N GLY A 236 1.67 9.45 -9.41
CA GLY A 236 2.04 8.17 -9.99
C GLY A 236 1.08 7.76 -11.10
N TYR A 237 1.59 7.09 -12.09
CA TYR A 237 0.85 6.54 -13.21
C TYR A 237 1.27 5.11 -13.48
N MET A 238 0.28 4.29 -13.80
CA MET A 238 0.47 2.92 -14.27
C MET A 238 -0.48 2.61 -15.42
N GLU A 239 0.04 1.86 -16.38
CA GLU A 239 -0.72 1.26 -17.47
C GLU A 239 -0.45 -0.24 -17.48
N PHE A 240 -1.53 -1.04 -17.41
CA PHE A 240 -1.43 -2.49 -17.40
C PHE A 240 -1.29 -2.98 -18.83
N GLY A 241 -0.28 -3.77 -19.11
CA GLY A 241 -0.20 -4.56 -20.35
C GLY A 241 -0.86 -5.93 -20.17
N GLY A 242 -1.35 -6.51 -21.26
CA GLY A 242 -1.79 -7.90 -21.24
C GLY A 242 -3.25 -8.17 -21.51
N GLY A 243 -3.76 -7.75 -22.67
CA GLY A 243 -4.93 -8.34 -23.29
C GLY A 243 -6.25 -7.58 -23.19
N GLY A 244 -6.42 -6.59 -24.02
CA GLY A 244 -7.73 -6.13 -24.50
C GLY A 244 -8.27 -4.87 -23.83
N ASP A 245 -8.26 -4.75 -22.54
CA ASP A 245 -8.64 -3.53 -21.82
C ASP A 245 -7.50 -3.18 -20.87
N GLU A 246 -6.64 -2.26 -21.30
CA GLU A 246 -5.47 -1.80 -20.54
C GLU A 246 -5.95 -0.88 -19.43
N GLN A 247 -6.06 -1.43 -18.23
CA GLN A 247 -6.38 -0.61 -17.05
C GLN A 247 -5.30 0.44 -16.84
N GLN A 248 -5.72 1.67 -16.62
CA GLN A 248 -4.85 2.79 -16.32
C GLN A 248 -5.17 3.34 -14.93
N ASN A 249 -4.14 3.58 -14.14
CA ASN A 249 -4.26 4.17 -12.81
C ASN A 249 -3.45 5.46 -12.76
N LEU A 250 -4.11 6.59 -12.55
CA LEU A 250 -3.47 7.86 -12.19
C LEU A 250 -3.74 8.13 -10.72
N TYR A 251 -2.67 8.32 -9.96
CA TYR A 251 -2.71 8.62 -8.54
C TYR A 251 -2.09 9.97 -8.23
N VAL A 252 -2.76 10.75 -7.38
CA VAL A 252 -2.20 11.97 -6.80
C VAL A 252 -2.44 11.93 -5.29
N GLY A 253 -1.37 11.97 -4.51
CA GLY A 253 -1.42 12.00 -3.05
C GLY A 253 -0.65 13.16 -2.46
N SER A 254 -1.05 13.61 -1.28
CA SER A 254 -0.37 14.67 -0.56
C SER A 254 -0.45 14.43 0.95
N THR A 255 0.65 14.73 1.65
CA THR A 255 0.68 14.81 3.11
C THR A 255 1.10 16.23 3.48
N ILE A 256 0.32 16.86 4.34
CA ILE A 256 0.49 18.26 4.71
C ILE A 256 0.71 18.34 6.22
N PRO A 257 1.91 18.69 6.70
CA PRO A 257 2.15 19.01 8.09
C PRO A 257 1.34 20.26 8.45
N THR A 258 0.91 20.35 9.70
CA THR A 258 0.21 21.53 10.19
C THR A 258 1.03 22.24 11.27
N PRO A 259 0.76 23.53 11.57
CA PRO A 259 1.41 24.21 12.68
C PRO A 259 0.97 23.71 14.05
N ILE A 260 0.04 22.77 14.12
CA ILE A 260 -0.40 22.13 15.37
C ILE A 260 0.45 20.89 15.59
N ASP A 261 1.14 20.84 16.71
CA ASP A 261 2.00 19.70 17.06
C ASP A 261 1.21 18.39 17.03
N GLY A 262 1.75 17.39 16.33
CA GLY A 262 1.16 16.08 16.21
C GLY A 262 -0.01 15.98 15.22
N LEU A 263 -0.49 17.08 14.62
CA LEU A 263 -1.57 17.07 13.64
C LEU A 263 -1.03 17.10 12.21
N ALA A 264 -1.56 16.20 11.41
CA ALA A 264 -1.30 16.16 9.99
C ALA A 264 -2.56 15.90 9.17
N LEU A 265 -2.54 16.39 7.95
CA LEU A 265 -3.58 16.19 6.97
C LEU A 265 -3.02 15.41 5.78
N GLY A 266 -3.89 14.66 5.13
CA GLY A 266 -3.59 13.96 3.90
C GLY A 266 -4.75 14.07 2.91
N ALA A 267 -4.44 13.95 1.64
CA ALA A 267 -5.43 13.84 0.58
C ALA A 267 -4.93 12.89 -0.51
N ALA A 268 -5.84 12.18 -1.11
CA ALA A 268 -5.55 11.30 -2.24
C ALA A 268 -6.67 11.40 -3.28
N TRP A 269 -6.29 11.28 -4.53
CA TRP A 269 -7.17 11.09 -5.66
C TRP A 269 -6.63 9.98 -6.54
N ASP A 270 -7.48 9.02 -6.82
CA ASP A 270 -7.23 7.92 -7.73
C ASP A 270 -8.23 8.02 -8.90
N ASN A 271 -7.71 8.04 -10.10
CA ASN A 271 -8.49 7.86 -11.32
C ASN A 271 -8.09 6.53 -11.95
N VAL A 272 -9.03 5.63 -12.04
CA VAL A 272 -8.83 4.30 -12.62
C VAL A 272 -9.71 4.20 -13.86
N GLN A 273 -9.13 3.87 -14.98
CA GLN A 273 -9.81 3.73 -16.26
C GLN A 273 -9.69 2.29 -16.77
N ASN A 274 -10.69 1.83 -17.53
CA ASN A 274 -10.74 0.50 -18.12
C ASN A 274 -10.52 -0.60 -17.06
N ILE A 275 -11.23 -0.54 -15.95
CA ILE A 275 -11.04 -1.46 -14.82
C ILE A 275 -11.16 -2.90 -15.30
N THR A 276 -10.13 -3.70 -15.05
CA THR A 276 -10.02 -5.09 -15.47
C THR A 276 -11.25 -5.90 -15.07
N GLY A 277 -11.89 -6.52 -16.05
CA GLY A 277 -13.04 -7.39 -15.87
C GLY A 277 -14.41 -6.74 -16.12
N ASN A 278 -14.54 -5.41 -16.14
CA ASN A 278 -15.80 -4.74 -16.47
C ASN A 278 -15.68 -3.54 -17.44
N GLY A 279 -14.45 -3.05 -17.68
CA GLY A 279 -14.19 -1.93 -18.58
C GLY A 279 -14.72 -0.58 -18.10
N GLY A 280 -15.12 -0.46 -16.83
CA GLY A 280 -15.63 0.78 -16.25
C GLY A 280 -14.52 1.68 -15.72
N ASP A 281 -14.87 2.93 -15.45
CA ASP A 281 -13.98 3.94 -14.89
C ASP A 281 -14.39 4.30 -13.45
N ALA A 282 -13.46 4.78 -12.65
CA ALA A 282 -13.74 5.29 -11.31
C ALA A 282 -12.83 6.45 -10.91
N ASN A 283 -13.40 7.37 -10.13
CA ASN A 283 -12.68 8.38 -9.37
C ASN A 283 -12.89 8.17 -7.89
N ILE A 284 -11.81 8.12 -7.12
CA ILE A 284 -11.87 7.98 -5.67
C ILE A 284 -11.11 9.14 -5.05
N PHE A 285 -11.80 9.85 -4.15
CA PHE A 285 -11.23 10.95 -3.38
C PHE A 285 -11.17 10.52 -1.92
N ALA A 286 -10.03 10.73 -1.28
CA ALA A 286 -9.84 10.45 0.13
C ALA A 286 -9.18 11.63 0.85
N GLY A 287 -9.72 11.97 2.02
CA GLY A 287 -9.15 12.94 2.94
C GLY A 287 -8.79 12.26 4.26
N TYR A 288 -7.63 12.61 4.81
CA TYR A 288 -7.07 12.01 6.02
C TYR A 288 -6.76 13.09 7.06
N ILE A 289 -6.99 12.75 8.30
CA ILE A 289 -6.53 13.50 9.45
C ILE A 289 -5.86 12.53 10.43
N SER A 290 -4.68 12.89 10.92
CA SER A 290 -3.95 12.11 11.90
C SER A 290 -3.45 13.02 13.01
N TYR A 291 -3.80 12.69 14.26
CA TYR A 291 -3.41 13.45 15.43
C TYR A 291 -2.72 12.55 16.46
N GLN A 292 -1.46 12.84 16.73
CA GLN A 292 -0.71 12.21 17.82
C GLN A 292 -1.06 12.90 19.13
N ALA A 293 -2.01 12.35 19.87
CA ALA A 293 -2.51 12.96 21.10
C ALA A 293 -1.55 12.82 22.28
N THR A 294 -0.80 11.71 22.35
CA THR A 294 0.26 11.46 23.35
C THR A 294 1.39 10.65 22.70
N ASP A 295 2.46 10.38 23.41
CA ASP A 295 3.57 9.54 22.91
C ASP A 295 3.11 8.13 22.50
N LYS A 296 1.98 7.65 23.05
CA LYS A 296 1.44 6.31 22.80
C LYS A 296 0.12 6.27 22.04
N MET A 297 -0.59 7.40 21.94
CA MET A 297 -1.95 7.41 21.39
C MET A 297 -2.04 8.34 20.18
N SER A 298 -2.60 7.82 19.10
CA SER A 298 -3.01 8.63 17.96
C SER A 298 -4.50 8.41 17.63
N VAL A 299 -5.11 9.44 17.05
CA VAL A 299 -6.48 9.42 16.54
C VAL A 299 -6.41 9.76 15.06
N ASN A 300 -7.03 8.91 14.26
CA ASN A 300 -7.00 9.04 12.81
C ASN A 300 -8.42 9.02 12.25
N GLY A 301 -8.64 9.80 11.24
CA GLY A 301 -9.90 9.86 10.51
C GLY A 301 -9.67 9.80 9.02
N ARG A 302 -10.61 9.19 8.29
CA ARG A 302 -10.65 9.15 6.84
C ARG A 302 -12.07 9.40 6.36
N ILE A 303 -12.19 10.24 5.34
CA ILE A 303 -13.40 10.43 4.55
C ILE A 303 -13.09 10.06 3.11
N GLU A 304 -13.98 9.35 2.45
CA GLU A 304 -13.79 8.90 1.08
C GLU A 304 -15.07 9.06 0.28
N TYR A 305 -14.93 9.44 -0.97
CA TYR A 305 -16.01 9.45 -1.94
C TYR A 305 -15.55 8.73 -3.21
N LEU A 306 -16.33 7.76 -3.64
CA LEU A 306 -16.16 7.04 -4.88
C LEU A 306 -17.28 7.42 -5.83
N ASP A 307 -16.89 7.76 -7.05
CA ASP A 307 -17.74 7.96 -8.23
C ASP A 307 -17.21 7.03 -9.34
N GLY A 308 -17.98 6.01 -9.66
CA GLY A 308 -17.56 4.98 -10.59
C GLY A 308 -18.70 4.42 -11.43
N ASP A 309 -18.35 3.90 -12.58
CA ASP A 309 -19.26 3.24 -13.49
C ASP A 309 -19.89 2.01 -12.83
N GLN A 310 -20.93 1.53 -13.47
CA GLN A 310 -21.69 0.38 -13.06
C GLN A 310 -20.82 -0.86 -12.83
N GLY A 311 -20.91 -1.44 -11.63
CA GLY A 311 -20.24 -2.70 -11.29
C GLY A 311 -18.76 -2.57 -10.89
N VAL A 312 -18.21 -1.36 -10.79
CA VAL A 312 -16.80 -1.12 -10.48
C VAL A 312 -16.38 -1.72 -9.14
N LEU A 313 -17.07 -1.41 -8.05
CA LEU A 313 -16.82 -2.03 -6.74
C LEU A 313 -17.97 -2.96 -6.32
N PHE A 314 -19.16 -2.70 -6.80
CA PHE A 314 -20.36 -3.46 -6.42
C PHE A 314 -21.42 -3.39 -7.51
N ASN A 315 -22.21 -4.43 -7.63
CA ASN A 315 -23.36 -4.45 -8.53
C ASN A 315 -24.49 -3.62 -7.91
N ALA A 316 -24.39 -2.29 -8.01
CA ALA A 316 -25.43 -1.39 -7.60
C ALA A 316 -26.68 -1.61 -8.46
N SER A 317 -27.83 -1.72 -7.84
CA SER A 317 -29.10 -1.94 -8.55
C SER A 317 -30.24 -1.20 -7.89
N LYS A 318 -30.96 -0.40 -8.65
CA LYS A 318 -32.17 0.29 -8.23
C LYS A 318 -33.35 -0.24 -9.02
N ASN A 319 -34.34 -0.83 -8.33
CA ASN A 319 -35.51 -1.47 -8.97
C ASN A 319 -35.16 -2.54 -10.00
N GLY A 320 -34.05 -3.27 -9.80
CA GLY A 320 -33.59 -4.30 -10.74
C GLY A 320 -32.85 -3.77 -11.98
N VAL A 321 -32.60 -2.47 -12.05
CA VAL A 321 -31.75 -1.82 -13.06
C VAL A 321 -30.43 -1.51 -12.42
N ALA A 322 -29.34 -1.92 -13.06
CA ALA A 322 -28.00 -1.62 -12.58
C ALA A 322 -27.74 -0.11 -12.71
N VAL A 323 -27.08 0.50 -11.71
CA VAL A 323 -26.78 1.92 -11.61
C VAL A 323 -25.29 2.10 -11.32
N ASP A 324 -24.79 3.31 -11.51
CA ASP A 324 -23.41 3.67 -11.21
C ASP A 324 -23.06 3.43 -9.74
N SER A 325 -21.78 3.24 -9.47
CA SER A 325 -21.26 2.93 -8.14
C SER A 325 -20.84 4.21 -7.43
N GLU A 326 -21.76 4.83 -6.68
CA GLU A 326 -21.44 5.99 -5.85
C GLU A 326 -21.42 5.58 -4.36
N MET A 327 -20.36 5.93 -3.63
CA MET A 327 -20.23 5.57 -2.22
C MET A 327 -19.50 6.64 -1.41
N LEU A 328 -20.05 6.95 -0.24
CA LEU A 328 -19.40 7.75 0.81
C LEU A 328 -18.96 6.83 1.94
N SER A 329 -17.73 6.99 2.41
CA SER A 329 -17.20 6.25 3.57
C SER A 329 -16.61 7.18 4.60
N LEU A 330 -16.86 6.89 5.87
CA LEU A 330 -16.28 7.57 7.02
C LEU A 330 -15.62 6.54 7.93
N THR A 331 -14.36 6.77 8.29
CA THR A 331 -13.59 5.87 9.18
C THR A 331 -12.95 6.68 10.30
N GLY A 332 -13.08 6.20 11.53
CA GLY A 332 -12.42 6.76 12.70
C GLY A 332 -11.66 5.67 13.45
N THR A 333 -10.39 5.91 13.76
CA THR A 333 -9.49 4.93 14.39
C THR A 333 -8.78 5.58 15.58
N VAL A 334 -8.80 4.91 16.72
CA VAL A 334 -7.91 5.19 17.85
C VAL A 334 -6.84 4.11 17.90
N GLN A 335 -5.60 4.53 17.84
CA GLN A 335 -4.44 3.66 17.95
C GLN A 335 -3.77 3.89 19.31
N TYR A 336 -3.31 2.81 19.95
CA TYR A 336 -2.58 2.87 21.21
C TYR A 336 -1.43 1.87 21.24
N ASP A 337 -0.23 2.36 21.50
CA ASP A 337 0.97 1.55 21.74
C ASP A 337 0.90 1.00 23.17
N LEU A 338 0.35 -0.19 23.35
CA LEU A 338 0.05 -0.78 24.64
C LEU A 338 1.34 -1.01 25.45
N TRP A 339 2.34 -1.64 24.82
CA TRP A 339 3.72 -1.80 25.30
C TRP A 339 4.65 -2.01 24.09
N ASP A 340 5.93 -2.21 24.34
CA ASP A 340 6.91 -2.43 23.28
C ASP A 340 6.48 -3.59 22.36
N ASN A 341 6.46 -3.32 21.04
CA ASN A 341 6.06 -4.26 19.98
C ASN A 341 4.58 -4.68 20.00
N VAL A 342 3.71 -4.02 20.76
CA VAL A 342 2.27 -4.29 20.75
C VAL A 342 1.48 -3.02 20.48
N LEU A 343 0.91 -2.98 19.28
CA LEU A 343 0.01 -1.94 18.79
C LEU A 343 -1.43 -2.44 18.88
N THR A 344 -2.33 -1.63 19.43
CA THR A 344 -3.77 -1.91 19.46
C THR A 344 -4.54 -0.81 18.74
N ARG A 345 -5.66 -1.18 18.12
CA ARG A 345 -6.54 -0.26 17.42
C ARG A 345 -8.00 -0.55 17.73
N ALA A 346 -8.78 0.51 17.83
CA ALA A 346 -10.24 0.46 17.79
C ALA A 346 -10.70 1.32 16.62
N GLU A 347 -11.46 0.75 15.71
CA GLU A 347 -11.92 1.42 14.51
C GLU A 347 -13.43 1.28 14.34
N VAL A 348 -14.05 2.35 13.87
CA VAL A 348 -15.43 2.35 13.39
C VAL A 348 -15.41 2.86 11.96
N ARG A 349 -16.03 2.11 11.05
CA ARG A 349 -16.24 2.48 9.66
C ARG A 349 -17.73 2.47 9.32
N TRP A 350 -18.15 3.47 8.58
CA TRP A 350 -19.51 3.59 8.06
C TRP A 350 -19.42 3.84 6.55
N ASP A 351 -20.09 2.98 5.78
CA ASP A 351 -20.18 3.08 4.34
C ASP A 351 -21.63 3.29 3.93
N SER A 352 -21.89 4.28 3.09
CA SER A 352 -23.18 4.57 2.52
C SER A 352 -23.09 4.59 1.01
N GLN A 353 -23.93 3.77 0.39
CA GLN A 353 -24.15 3.87 -1.04
C GLN A 353 -25.10 5.05 -1.25
N GLU A 354 -24.66 6.01 -2.07
CA GLU A 354 -25.55 7.07 -2.54
C GLU A 354 -26.49 6.47 -3.61
N ASP A 355 -27.77 6.78 -3.51
CA ASP A 355 -28.75 6.38 -4.51
C ASP A 355 -28.58 7.30 -5.74
N GLY A 356 -28.02 6.80 -6.81
CA GLY A 356 -28.04 7.44 -8.14
C GLY A 356 -29.45 7.55 -8.72
#